data_f6063ac8c80218f961c9a6e0e6550f92
#
_entry.id   f6063ac8c80218f961c9a6e0e6550f92
#
_cell.length_a   1.000
_cell.length_b   1.000
_cell.length_c   1.000
_cell.angle_alpha   90.00
_cell.angle_beta   90.00
_cell.angle_gamma   90.00
#
_symmetry.space_group_name_H-M   'P 1'
#
loop_
_entity.id
_entity.type
_entity.pdbx_description
1 polymer ?
#
loop_
_entity_poly.entity_id
_entity_poly.type
_entity_poly.pdbx_seq_one_letter_code
_entity_poly.pdbx_strand_id
1 'polypeptide(L)'
;EIYPSNKNLKLNIYSGSLTYGKFGKKHFKNSEIILKKAKRLKSFGINVFSPLKRNELFNKIKESRVFLYKGTKDETFCMSAAEAQVLGVPCVVCNYGSMQERVRNNQTGFVCQDDKEFVKKTIKLLNDDDIWMKMHSNLIKNNNHLKWSKVAKIWQKILK
;
A
#
# COMPACT_ATOMS: atom_id res chain seq x y z
N GLU A 1 18.59 -3.14 -1.34
CA GLU A 1 18.58 -4.54 -1.82
C GLU A 1 17.74 -4.73 -3.09
N ILE A 2 16.67 -3.96 -3.32
CA ILE A 2 15.81 -4.11 -4.53
C ILE A 2 16.42 -3.39 -5.74
N TYR A 3 17.01 -2.23 -5.56
CA TYR A 3 17.52 -1.37 -6.62
C TYR A 3 18.62 -2.01 -7.49
N PRO A 4 19.58 -2.76 -6.95
CA PRO A 4 20.61 -3.39 -7.81
C PRO A 4 20.04 -4.34 -8.87
N SER A 5 18.86 -4.90 -8.62
CA SER A 5 18.20 -5.87 -9.53
C SER A 5 17.49 -5.19 -10.70
N ASN A 6 17.10 -3.92 -10.58
CA ASN A 6 16.36 -3.19 -11.61
C ASN A 6 16.59 -1.67 -11.52
N LYS A 7 17.48 -1.15 -12.35
CA LYS A 7 17.83 0.29 -12.40
C LYS A 7 16.69 1.21 -12.84
N ASN A 8 15.64 0.68 -13.45
CA ASN A 8 14.47 1.44 -13.90
C ASN A 8 13.37 1.53 -12.82
N LEU A 9 13.59 0.92 -11.67
CA LEU A 9 12.63 0.92 -10.57
C LEU A 9 12.43 2.33 -9.99
N LYS A 10 11.18 2.71 -9.77
CA LYS A 10 10.82 3.97 -9.12
C LYS A 10 9.97 3.69 -7.90
N LEU A 11 10.37 4.24 -6.75
CA LEU A 11 9.56 4.29 -5.54
C LEU A 11 9.02 5.70 -5.35
N ASN A 12 7.72 5.87 -5.47
CA ASN A 12 7.06 7.16 -5.27
C ASN A 12 6.43 7.21 -3.87
N ILE A 13 6.85 8.19 -3.07
CA ILE A 13 6.36 8.42 -1.71
C ILE A 13 5.55 9.71 -1.71
N TYR A 14 4.26 9.60 -1.42
CA TYR A 14 3.35 10.75 -1.25
C TYR A 14 3.13 10.97 0.24
N SER A 15 3.65 12.07 0.79
CA SER A 15 3.57 12.33 2.22
C SER A 15 3.49 13.82 2.52
N GLY A 16 2.73 14.16 3.55
CA GLY A 16 2.61 15.51 4.06
C GLY A 16 2.39 15.56 5.55
N SER A 17 3.01 16.54 6.19
CA SER A 17 2.96 16.76 7.63
C SER A 17 1.58 17.11 8.19
N LEU A 18 0.69 17.62 7.34
CA LEU A 18 -0.64 18.10 7.74
C LEU A 18 -1.72 16.99 7.74
N THR A 19 -1.40 15.80 7.27
CA THR A 19 -2.37 14.71 7.06
C THR A 19 -3.03 14.25 8.36
N TYR A 20 -2.37 14.41 9.51
CA TYR A 20 -2.83 13.93 10.83
C TYR A 20 -3.12 15.05 11.83
N GLY A 21 -3.26 16.31 11.40
CA GLY A 21 -3.59 17.45 12.24
C GLY A 21 -2.67 17.60 13.47
N LYS A 22 -3.25 17.92 14.64
CA LYS A 22 -2.47 18.12 15.88
C LYS A 22 -1.73 16.85 16.35
N PHE A 23 -2.27 15.66 16.07
CA PHE A 23 -1.64 14.38 16.41
C PHE A 23 -0.39 14.08 15.56
N GLY A 24 -0.29 14.63 14.38
CA GLY A 24 0.86 14.49 13.50
C GLY A 24 2.14 15.12 14.05
N LYS A 25 2.06 16.10 14.94
CA LYS A 25 3.23 16.82 15.46
C LYS A 25 4.23 15.93 16.20
N LYS A 26 3.77 14.93 16.96
CA LYS A 26 4.65 13.98 17.70
C LYS A 26 5.37 13.02 16.75
N HIS A 27 4.73 12.61 15.66
CA HIS A 27 5.31 11.73 14.63
C HIS A 27 6.08 12.51 13.56
N PHE A 28 5.95 13.84 13.53
CA PHE A 28 6.49 14.73 12.51
C PHE A 28 8.02 14.66 12.42
N LYS A 29 8.74 14.71 13.55
CA LYS A 29 10.22 14.65 13.57
C LYS A 29 10.74 13.37 12.91
N ASN A 30 10.15 12.22 13.23
CA ASN A 30 10.57 10.94 12.65
C ASN A 30 10.25 10.87 11.14
N SER A 31 9.07 11.38 10.74
CA SER A 31 8.68 11.44 9.33
C SER A 31 9.60 12.35 8.52
N GLU A 32 10.01 13.52 9.06
CA GLU A 32 10.98 14.40 8.40
C GLU A 32 12.33 13.75 8.19
N ILE A 33 12.84 13.02 9.18
CA ILE A 33 14.12 12.30 9.07
C ILE A 33 14.05 11.27 7.95
N ILE A 34 12.95 10.50 7.90
CA ILE A 34 12.73 9.49 6.87
C ILE A 34 12.62 10.14 5.48
N LEU A 35 11.86 11.23 5.35
CA LEU A 35 11.71 11.93 4.08
C LEU A 35 13.01 12.60 3.62
N LYS A 36 13.82 13.15 4.55
CA LYS A 36 15.16 13.66 4.23
C LYS A 36 16.08 12.56 3.72
N LYS A 37 16.07 11.37 4.36
CA LYS A 37 16.83 10.20 3.88
C LYS A 37 16.34 9.77 2.50
N ALA A 38 15.04 9.66 2.29
CA ALA A 38 14.45 9.29 1.00
C ALA A 38 14.85 10.26 -0.12
N LYS A 39 14.81 11.57 0.12
CA LYS A 39 15.24 12.59 -0.85
C LYS A 39 16.71 12.44 -1.28
N ARG A 40 17.61 12.01 -0.36
CA ARG A 40 19.03 11.75 -0.67
C ARG A 40 19.21 10.54 -1.60
N LEU A 41 18.23 9.65 -1.66
CA LEU A 41 18.25 8.44 -2.49
C LEU A 41 17.55 8.66 -3.85
N LYS A 42 17.38 9.90 -4.30
CA LYS A 42 16.75 10.23 -5.59
C LYS A 42 17.45 9.56 -6.78
N SER A 43 18.79 9.49 -6.78
CA SER A 43 19.58 8.80 -7.79
C SER A 43 19.29 7.29 -7.87
N PHE A 44 18.70 6.71 -6.83
CA PHE A 44 18.26 5.32 -6.76
C PHE A 44 16.77 5.16 -7.12
N GLY A 45 16.15 6.15 -7.78
CA GLY A 45 14.75 6.07 -8.20
C GLY A 45 13.73 6.35 -7.10
N ILE A 46 14.16 6.85 -5.92
CA ILE A 46 13.24 7.20 -4.82
C ILE A 46 12.79 8.66 -4.98
N ASN A 47 11.50 8.84 -5.21
CA ASN A 47 10.88 10.14 -5.39
C ASN A 47 9.96 10.46 -4.21
N VAL A 48 10.09 11.67 -3.66
CA VAL A 48 9.23 12.16 -2.58
C VAL A 48 8.40 13.31 -3.11
N PHE A 49 7.09 13.17 -3.05
CA PHE A 49 6.12 14.15 -3.52
C PHE A 49 5.31 14.73 -2.36
N SER A 50 4.81 15.92 -2.54
CA SER A 50 3.77 16.48 -1.69
C SER A 50 2.47 15.68 -1.82
N PRO A 51 1.55 15.78 -0.84
CA PRO A 51 0.23 15.16 -0.96
C PRO A 51 -0.48 15.64 -2.23
N LEU A 52 -1.12 14.72 -2.92
CA LEU A 52 -1.93 14.97 -4.10
C LEU A 52 -3.42 15.04 -3.72
N LYS A 53 -4.23 15.66 -4.57
CA LYS A 53 -5.67 15.51 -4.52
C LYS A 53 -6.03 14.03 -4.77
N ARG A 54 -7.15 13.59 -4.18
CA ARG A 54 -7.52 12.17 -4.18
C ARG A 54 -7.56 11.54 -5.59
N ASN A 55 -8.15 12.23 -6.56
CA ASN A 55 -8.23 11.73 -7.94
C ASN A 55 -6.85 11.60 -8.60
N GLU A 56 -5.96 12.56 -8.37
CA GLU A 56 -4.59 12.53 -8.87
C GLU A 56 -3.80 11.37 -8.25
N LEU A 57 -3.95 11.17 -6.92
CA LEU A 57 -3.33 10.07 -6.21
C LEU A 57 -3.82 8.72 -6.74
N PHE A 58 -5.12 8.57 -7.01
CA PHE A 58 -5.68 7.35 -7.58
C PHE A 58 -5.10 7.01 -8.96
N ASN A 59 -4.89 8.02 -9.81
CA ASN A 59 -4.24 7.81 -11.09
C ASN A 59 -2.78 7.33 -10.89
N LYS A 60 -2.05 7.93 -9.94
CA LYS A 60 -0.68 7.50 -9.63
C LYS A 60 -0.61 6.10 -9.03
N ILE A 61 -1.58 5.71 -8.23
CA ILE A 61 -1.67 4.33 -7.72
C ILE A 61 -1.95 3.37 -8.87
N LYS A 62 -2.89 3.67 -9.78
CA LYS A 62 -3.18 2.83 -10.97
C LYS A 62 -1.98 2.60 -11.88
N GLU A 63 -1.12 3.60 -12.01
CA GLU A 63 0.13 3.52 -12.79
C GLU A 63 1.21 2.67 -12.08
N SER A 64 0.99 2.30 -10.82
CA SER A 64 1.97 1.58 -10.01
C SER A 64 1.77 0.06 -10.13
N ARG A 65 2.87 -0.67 -10.21
CA ARG A 65 2.84 -2.14 -10.26
C ARG A 65 2.53 -2.76 -8.89
N VAL A 66 2.98 -2.13 -7.81
CA VAL A 66 2.81 -2.64 -6.45
C VAL A 66 2.62 -1.51 -5.46
N PHE A 67 1.75 -1.72 -4.49
CA PHE A 67 1.58 -0.84 -3.34
C PHE A 67 2.31 -1.43 -2.14
N LEU A 68 3.23 -0.66 -1.55
CA LEU A 68 4.06 -1.08 -0.42
C LEU A 68 3.61 -0.43 0.87
N TYR A 69 3.31 -1.23 1.89
CA TYR A 69 2.92 -0.72 3.19
C TYR A 69 3.41 -1.62 4.33
N LYS A 70 4.38 -1.15 5.10
CA LYS A 70 4.87 -1.92 6.25
C LYS A 70 3.84 -2.03 7.36
N GLY A 71 3.00 -1.03 7.52
CA GLY A 71 1.98 -1.01 8.57
C GLY A 71 2.51 -0.62 9.94
N THR A 72 1.58 -0.56 10.89
CA THR A 72 1.84 -0.41 12.33
C THR A 72 1.00 -1.42 13.09
N LYS A 73 1.38 -1.72 14.35
CA LYS A 73 0.62 -2.64 15.20
C LYS A 73 -0.80 -2.15 15.49
N ASP A 74 -0.99 -0.83 15.48
CA ASP A 74 -2.27 -0.17 15.77
C ASP A 74 -3.13 0.05 14.50
N GLU A 75 -2.75 -0.52 13.36
CA GLU A 75 -3.53 -0.37 12.12
C GLU A 75 -4.83 -1.16 12.19
N THR A 76 -5.95 -0.47 12.06
CA THR A 76 -7.29 -1.06 12.21
C THR A 76 -7.96 -1.39 10.87
N PHE A 77 -7.64 -0.68 9.79
CA PHE A 77 -8.29 -0.88 8.49
C PHE A 77 -7.38 -0.71 7.28
N CYS A 78 -6.46 0.27 7.30
CA CYS A 78 -5.61 0.70 6.20
C CYS A 78 -6.38 1.13 4.93
N MET A 79 -6.92 2.35 4.96
CA MET A 79 -7.63 2.94 3.81
C MET A 79 -6.77 2.94 2.54
N SER A 80 -5.49 3.29 2.63
CA SER A 80 -4.59 3.37 1.47
C SER A 80 -4.37 2.02 0.79
N ALA A 81 -4.24 0.93 1.56
CA ALA A 81 -4.18 -0.42 0.98
C ALA A 81 -5.53 -0.83 0.36
N ALA A 82 -6.66 -0.47 0.99
CA ALA A 82 -7.98 -0.70 0.41
C ALA A 82 -8.17 0.04 -0.92
N GLU A 83 -7.75 1.30 -1.00
CA GLU A 83 -7.78 2.11 -2.22
C GLU A 83 -6.92 1.49 -3.33
N ALA A 84 -5.69 1.07 -3.02
CA ALA A 84 -4.83 0.38 -3.98
C ALA A 84 -5.47 -0.91 -4.51
N GLN A 85 -6.06 -1.72 -3.64
CA GLN A 85 -6.75 -2.95 -4.02
C GLN A 85 -7.97 -2.70 -4.91
N VAL A 86 -8.79 -1.69 -4.61
CA VAL A 86 -9.94 -1.30 -5.44
C VAL A 86 -9.48 -0.87 -6.84
N LEU A 87 -8.31 -0.28 -6.95
CA LEU A 87 -7.69 0.12 -8.21
C LEU A 87 -6.97 -1.03 -8.94
N GLY A 88 -7.04 -2.26 -8.39
CA GLY A 88 -6.42 -3.45 -8.98
C GLY A 88 -4.92 -3.58 -8.73
N VAL A 89 -4.36 -2.81 -7.79
CA VAL A 89 -2.92 -2.83 -7.49
C VAL A 89 -2.64 -3.78 -6.35
N PRO A 90 -1.87 -4.87 -6.57
CA PRO A 90 -1.48 -5.80 -5.52
C PRO A 90 -0.65 -5.12 -4.44
N CYS A 91 -0.85 -5.54 -3.18
CA CYS A 91 -0.17 -4.97 -2.03
C CYS A 91 0.90 -5.91 -1.49
N VAL A 92 2.05 -5.36 -1.06
CA VAL A 92 2.98 -6.07 -0.18
C VAL A 92 2.97 -5.36 1.16
N VAL A 93 2.59 -6.10 2.21
CA VAL A 93 2.41 -5.55 3.56
C VAL A 93 3.11 -6.41 4.60
N CYS A 94 3.47 -5.83 5.75
CA CYS A 94 3.88 -6.62 6.90
C CYS A 94 2.66 -7.06 7.71
N ASN A 95 2.81 -8.16 8.44
CA ASN A 95 1.76 -8.75 9.28
C ASN A 95 1.56 -7.98 10.59
N TYR A 96 1.03 -6.74 10.47
CA TYR A 96 0.71 -5.88 11.61
C TYR A 96 -0.75 -5.46 11.58
N GLY A 97 -1.39 -5.38 12.75
CA GLY A 97 -2.77 -4.94 12.89
C GLY A 97 -3.72 -5.71 11.97
N SER A 98 -4.59 -5.01 11.26
CA SER A 98 -5.60 -5.58 10.35
C SER A 98 -5.09 -6.04 8.98
N MET A 99 -3.77 -6.08 8.75
CA MET A 99 -3.25 -6.33 7.39
C MET A 99 -3.58 -7.73 6.85
N GLN A 100 -3.70 -8.76 7.71
CA GLN A 100 -4.12 -10.11 7.30
C GLN A 100 -5.58 -10.15 6.81
N GLU A 101 -6.44 -9.32 7.38
CA GLU A 101 -7.83 -9.20 6.95
C GLU A 101 -7.95 -8.40 5.66
N ARG A 102 -7.06 -7.40 5.48
CA ARG A 102 -7.05 -6.51 4.33
C ARG A 102 -6.47 -7.16 3.08
N VAL A 103 -5.35 -7.85 3.21
CA VAL A 103 -4.63 -8.46 2.09
C VAL A 103 -4.72 -9.98 2.18
N ARG A 104 -5.45 -10.60 1.26
CA ARG A 104 -5.49 -12.06 1.16
C ARG A 104 -4.16 -12.55 0.60
N ASN A 105 -3.35 -13.17 1.47
CA ASN A 105 -2.01 -13.61 1.14
C ASN A 105 -2.00 -14.54 -0.08
N ASN A 106 -1.09 -14.32 -1.02
CA ASN A 106 -0.96 -15.02 -2.31
C ASN A 106 -2.16 -14.89 -3.26
N GLN A 107 -3.19 -14.11 -2.92
CA GLN A 107 -4.38 -13.91 -3.77
C GLN A 107 -4.54 -12.46 -4.23
N THR A 108 -4.39 -11.49 -3.32
CA THR A 108 -4.54 -10.05 -3.62
C THR A 108 -3.28 -9.25 -3.29
N GLY A 109 -2.23 -9.93 -2.87
CA GLY A 109 -0.95 -9.37 -2.46
C GLY A 109 -0.19 -10.34 -1.59
N PHE A 110 0.80 -9.85 -0.86
CA PHE A 110 1.62 -10.60 0.08
C PHE A 110 1.55 -9.99 1.47
N VAL A 111 1.40 -10.85 2.50
CA VAL A 111 1.50 -10.50 3.92
C VAL A 111 2.78 -11.12 4.44
N CYS A 112 3.76 -10.30 4.83
CA CYS A 112 5.12 -10.69 5.16
C CYS A 112 5.35 -10.65 6.66
N GLN A 113 6.14 -11.58 7.18
CA GLN A 113 6.41 -11.70 8.61
C GLN A 113 7.57 -10.79 9.06
N ASP A 114 8.52 -10.52 8.15
CA ASP A 114 9.69 -9.70 8.42
C ASP A 114 10.13 -8.87 7.19
N ASP A 115 11.15 -8.06 7.38
CA ASP A 115 11.70 -7.19 6.34
C ASP A 115 12.35 -7.96 5.19
N LYS A 116 12.94 -9.13 5.45
CA LYS A 116 13.57 -9.97 4.43
C LYS A 116 12.50 -10.54 3.49
N GLU A 117 11.43 -11.06 4.08
CA GLU A 117 10.29 -11.53 3.29
C GLU A 117 9.63 -10.39 2.52
N PHE A 118 9.44 -9.22 3.13
CA PHE A 118 8.87 -8.04 2.48
C PHE A 118 9.67 -7.67 1.21
N VAL A 119 10.99 -7.59 1.31
CA VAL A 119 11.87 -7.32 0.15
C VAL A 119 11.75 -8.43 -0.89
N LYS A 120 11.87 -9.71 -0.50
CA LYS A 120 11.78 -10.87 -1.40
C LYS A 120 10.45 -10.90 -2.17
N LYS A 121 9.32 -10.70 -1.47
CA LYS A 121 7.98 -10.69 -2.09
C LYS A 121 7.76 -9.47 -2.98
N THR A 122 8.33 -8.31 -2.62
CA THR A 122 8.31 -7.13 -3.48
C THR A 122 9.04 -7.41 -4.79
N ILE A 123 10.27 -7.93 -4.73
CA ILE A 123 11.06 -8.28 -5.94
C ILE A 123 10.29 -9.29 -6.80
N LYS A 124 9.70 -10.31 -6.17
CA LYS A 124 8.90 -11.32 -6.88
C LYS A 124 7.76 -10.66 -7.66
N LEU A 125 6.98 -9.80 -7.03
CA LEU A 125 5.83 -9.14 -7.65
C LEU A 125 6.23 -8.15 -8.75
N LEU A 126 7.43 -7.56 -8.64
CA LEU A 126 7.96 -6.66 -9.65
C LEU A 126 8.44 -7.38 -10.92
N ASN A 127 8.90 -8.63 -10.80
CA ASN A 127 9.55 -9.36 -11.90
C ASN A 127 8.71 -10.52 -12.47
N ASP A 128 7.61 -10.90 -11.81
CA ASP A 128 6.78 -12.04 -12.19
C ASP A 128 5.41 -11.53 -12.67
N ASP A 129 5.24 -11.50 -13.99
CA ASP A 129 4.00 -11.01 -14.62
C ASP A 129 2.82 -11.95 -14.37
N ASP A 130 3.02 -13.25 -14.32
CA ASP A 130 1.94 -14.22 -14.12
C ASP A 130 1.35 -14.08 -12.72
N ILE A 131 2.19 -13.95 -11.71
CA ILE A 131 1.74 -13.70 -10.33
C ILE A 131 1.04 -12.35 -10.23
N TRP A 132 1.60 -11.32 -10.84
CA TRP A 132 1.00 -9.99 -10.86
C TRP A 132 -0.39 -10.01 -11.50
N MET A 133 -0.50 -10.57 -12.71
CA MET A 133 -1.78 -10.66 -13.45
C MET A 133 -2.82 -11.47 -12.69
N LYS A 134 -2.44 -12.57 -12.04
CA LYS A 134 -3.33 -13.36 -11.18
C LYS A 134 -3.88 -12.52 -10.03
N MET A 135 -3.03 -11.80 -9.32
CA MET A 135 -3.43 -10.95 -8.19
C MET A 135 -4.29 -9.77 -8.64
N HIS A 136 -3.90 -9.10 -9.72
CA HIS A 136 -4.67 -8.03 -10.34
C HIS A 136 -6.08 -8.50 -10.73
N SER A 137 -6.18 -9.62 -11.44
CA SER A 137 -7.46 -10.21 -11.84
C SER A 137 -8.35 -10.55 -10.63
N ASN A 138 -7.77 -11.10 -9.57
CA ASN A 138 -8.49 -11.37 -8.33
C ASN A 138 -9.03 -10.10 -7.67
N LEU A 139 -8.25 -9.02 -7.69
CA LEU A 139 -8.67 -7.71 -7.16
C LEU A 139 -9.84 -7.14 -7.95
N ILE A 140 -9.76 -7.14 -9.28
CA ILE A 140 -10.82 -6.61 -10.14
C ILE A 140 -12.12 -7.42 -9.99
N LYS A 141 -12.05 -8.74 -9.97
CA LYS A 141 -13.22 -9.62 -9.81
C LYS A 141 -13.90 -9.48 -8.45
N ASN A 142 -13.14 -9.23 -7.38
CA ASN A 142 -13.64 -9.27 -6.00
C ASN A 142 -13.93 -7.88 -5.39
N ASN A 143 -13.94 -6.81 -6.17
CA ASN A 143 -14.14 -5.42 -5.69
C ASN A 143 -15.52 -5.16 -5.03
N ASN A 144 -16.47 -6.08 -5.19
CA ASN A 144 -17.84 -5.88 -4.72
C ASN A 144 -18.02 -5.94 -3.19
N HIS A 145 -17.08 -6.53 -2.43
CA HIS A 145 -17.24 -6.70 -0.98
C HIS A 145 -16.96 -5.41 -0.17
N LEU A 146 -16.31 -4.42 -0.78
CA LEU A 146 -15.99 -3.14 -0.14
C LEU A 146 -17.07 -2.06 -0.34
N LYS A 147 -18.18 -2.36 -1.03
CA LYS A 147 -19.26 -1.39 -1.25
C LYS A 147 -20.05 -1.14 0.02
N TRP A 148 -20.26 0.12 0.37
CA TRP A 148 -21.08 0.53 1.52
C TRP A 148 -22.48 -0.09 1.53
N SER A 149 -23.10 -0.29 0.37
CA SER A 149 -24.40 -0.97 0.26
C SER A 149 -24.40 -2.40 0.80
N LYS A 150 -23.26 -3.11 0.68
CA LYS A 150 -23.10 -4.45 1.28
C LYS A 150 -22.88 -4.37 2.78
N VAL A 151 -22.06 -3.43 3.22
CA VAL A 151 -21.82 -3.20 4.65
C VAL A 151 -23.15 -2.83 5.34
N ALA A 152 -23.94 -1.93 4.77
CA ALA A 152 -25.26 -1.58 5.29
C ALA A 152 -26.20 -2.78 5.44
N LYS A 153 -26.22 -3.70 4.44
CA LYS A 153 -27.02 -4.93 4.50
C LYS A 153 -26.59 -5.88 5.63
N ILE A 154 -25.28 -5.94 5.92
CA ILE A 154 -24.76 -6.73 7.05
C ILE A 154 -25.25 -6.13 8.36
N TRP A 155 -25.12 -4.81 8.55
CA TRP A 155 -25.62 -4.13 9.74
C TRP A 155 -27.12 -4.28 9.93
N GLN A 156 -27.93 -4.17 8.89
CA GLN A 156 -29.38 -4.41 8.95
C GLN A 156 -29.74 -5.82 9.43
N LYS A 157 -28.90 -6.83 9.17
CA LYS A 157 -29.11 -8.20 9.68
C LYS A 157 -28.73 -8.36 11.16
N ILE A 158 -27.74 -7.61 11.61
CA ILE A 158 -27.25 -7.68 13.00
C ILE A 158 -28.18 -6.90 13.94
N LEU A 159 -28.79 -5.82 13.46
CA LEU A 159 -29.67 -4.94 14.25
C LEU A 159 -31.14 -5.39 14.28
N LYS A 160 -31.49 -6.48 13.63
CA LYS A 160 -32.79 -7.15 13.73
C LYS A 160 -32.76 -8.20 14.83
#